data_831e89df0eb03a2401e7c0848f0f996c
#
_entry.id   831e89df0eb03a2401e7c0848f0f996c
#
_cell.length_a   1.000
_cell.length_b   1.000
_cell.length_c   1.000
_cell.angle_alpha   90.00
_cell.angle_beta   90.00
_cell.angle_gamma   90.00
#
_symmetry.space_group_name_H-M   'P 1'
#
loop_
_entity.id
_entity.type
_entity.pdbx_description
1 polymer ?
#
loop_
_entity_poly.entity_id
_entity_poly.type
_entity_poly.pdbx_seq_one_letter_code
_entity_poly.pdbx_strand_id
1 'polypeptide(L)'
;MDSLTPKAAQADDKDALFVYLEVDAVVPEKTAVERPAFQPLMDIKCQDFTLMDEDTETVFRVRGHRLRTKRIRGVYSQGFLLPIGDVFTPGEIDGLNLADGVDVSDMLGVVKYAPAPKEQQSADNNPRGKWDDSLAPKTDAERLQNLTRYWDEIQAMRWMPTLKVDGTSMTVANDAGQMRVFSRNLEVGEDNERAVAAKQNGLWAWLEANPGYTVQGELVGEGIQKNRLGINGRRVLVFSVWLNGVKLQRSQWPAFLENMGVPVLGDEWQPSRFESPEALIEAVNTLKGHIGSGLNEGIVYHMVRDEGDNTPLPRWMSSRENFKVVSNRYLAKFE
;
A
#
# COMPACT_ATOMS: atom_id res chain seq x y z
N MET A 1 -10.95 -14.50 32.95
CA MET A 1 -10.39 -13.81 31.76
C MET A 1 -10.36 -14.84 30.64
N ASP A 2 -11.52 -15.09 30.08
CA ASP A 2 -11.66 -16.10 29.03
C ASP A 2 -11.22 -15.51 27.69
N SER A 3 -10.27 -16.21 27.13
CA SER A 3 -9.52 -15.90 25.93
C SER A 3 -10.44 -15.58 24.75
N LEU A 4 -10.18 -14.46 24.07
CA LEU A 4 -10.57 -14.20 22.68
C LEU A 4 -9.99 -15.29 21.77
N THR A 5 -10.55 -16.48 21.85
CA THR A 5 -10.37 -17.49 20.82
C THR A 5 -11.42 -17.17 19.76
N PRO A 6 -11.09 -16.76 18.53
CA PRO A 6 -12.01 -16.97 17.45
C PRO A 6 -12.40 -18.44 17.54
N LYS A 7 -13.69 -18.77 17.67
CA LYS A 7 -14.13 -20.13 17.48
C LYS A 7 -13.61 -20.47 16.09
N ALA A 8 -12.67 -21.42 16.02
CA ALA A 8 -12.27 -21.98 14.75
C ALA A 8 -13.59 -22.36 14.07
N ALA A 9 -13.88 -21.77 12.92
CA ALA A 9 -14.96 -22.25 12.10
C ALA A 9 -14.71 -23.74 11.96
N GLN A 10 -15.69 -24.56 12.33
CA GLN A 10 -15.58 -25.98 12.08
C GLN A 10 -15.47 -26.10 10.57
N ALA A 11 -14.34 -26.62 10.12
CA ALA A 11 -13.94 -26.67 8.72
C ALA A 11 -14.81 -27.61 7.85
N ASP A 12 -15.90 -28.10 8.39
CA ASP A 12 -16.76 -29.09 7.74
C ASP A 12 -17.92 -28.49 6.93
N ASP A 13 -18.21 -27.19 7.05
CA ASP A 13 -19.21 -26.52 6.24
C ASP A 13 -18.55 -25.66 5.16
N LYS A 14 -18.33 -26.24 3.98
CA LYS A 14 -17.73 -25.57 2.83
C LYS A 14 -18.61 -24.45 2.25
N ASP A 15 -19.87 -24.39 2.67
CA ASP A 15 -20.87 -23.43 2.19
C ASP A 15 -21.10 -22.30 3.23
N ALA A 16 -20.37 -22.28 4.35
CA ALA A 16 -20.50 -21.25 5.36
C ALA A 16 -19.96 -19.91 4.85
N LEU A 17 -20.81 -18.90 4.86
CA LEU A 17 -20.43 -17.53 4.48
C LEU A 17 -19.91 -16.73 5.69
N PHE A 18 -18.87 -15.95 5.46
CA PHE A 18 -18.24 -15.11 6.47
C PHE A 18 -18.11 -13.66 5.98
N VAL A 19 -18.16 -12.73 6.93
CA VAL A 19 -17.72 -11.34 6.72
C VAL A 19 -16.26 -11.25 7.11
N TYR A 20 -15.42 -10.82 6.17
CA TYR A 20 -14.00 -10.59 6.39
C TYR A 20 -13.71 -9.09 6.48
N LEU A 21 -13.16 -8.65 7.59
CA LEU A 21 -12.64 -7.30 7.77
C LEU A 21 -11.13 -7.33 7.62
N GLU A 22 -10.61 -6.63 6.64
CA GLU A 22 -9.18 -6.54 6.38
C GLU A 22 -8.44 -5.73 7.45
N VAL A 23 -7.12 -5.90 7.53
CA VAL A 23 -6.28 -4.93 8.23
C VAL A 23 -6.44 -3.57 7.55
N ASP A 24 -6.35 -2.51 8.36
CA ASP A 24 -6.66 -1.13 7.96
C ASP A 24 -8.15 -0.81 7.78
N ALA A 25 -9.06 -1.76 8.00
CA ALA A 25 -10.47 -1.42 8.19
C ALA A 25 -10.65 -0.59 9.48
N VAL A 26 -11.44 0.46 9.40
CA VAL A 26 -11.92 1.24 10.55
C VAL A 26 -13.40 0.94 10.73
N VAL A 27 -13.73 0.25 11.82
CA VAL A 27 -15.11 -0.03 12.20
C VAL A 27 -15.62 1.12 13.06
N PRO A 28 -16.69 1.84 12.65
CA PRO A 28 -17.23 2.94 13.43
C PRO A 28 -17.66 2.47 14.84
N GLU A 29 -17.47 3.31 15.83
CA GLU A 29 -17.90 3.03 17.22
C GLU A 29 -19.38 2.66 17.29
N LYS A 30 -20.23 3.34 16.52
CA LYS A 30 -21.65 3.04 16.44
C LYS A 30 -21.88 1.59 16.00
N THR A 31 -21.27 1.15 14.91
CA THR A 31 -21.40 -0.22 14.38
C THR A 31 -20.87 -1.24 15.38
N ALA A 32 -19.75 -0.96 16.03
CA ALA A 32 -19.17 -1.85 17.04
C ALA A 32 -20.06 -2.03 18.27
N VAL A 33 -20.83 -1.00 18.63
CA VAL A 33 -21.78 -1.05 19.77
C VAL A 33 -23.09 -1.73 19.36
N GLU A 34 -23.61 -1.43 18.17
CA GLU A 34 -24.94 -1.90 17.72
C GLU A 34 -24.94 -3.39 17.29
N ARG A 35 -23.78 -3.93 16.88
CA ARG A 35 -23.67 -5.32 16.41
C ARG A 35 -22.82 -6.17 17.36
N PRO A 36 -23.43 -7.12 18.08
CA PRO A 36 -22.73 -7.95 19.07
C PRO A 36 -21.51 -8.72 18.52
N ALA A 37 -21.53 -9.09 17.24
CA ALA A 37 -20.40 -9.74 16.58
C ALA A 37 -19.10 -8.94 16.66
N PHE A 38 -19.18 -7.61 16.76
CA PHE A 38 -18.03 -6.73 16.86
C PHE A 38 -17.56 -6.47 18.30
N GLN A 39 -18.21 -7.06 19.32
CA GLN A 39 -17.79 -6.92 20.71
C GLN A 39 -16.28 -7.14 20.94
N PRO A 40 -15.61 -8.11 20.28
CA PRO A 40 -14.16 -8.28 20.43
C PRO A 40 -13.33 -7.09 19.95
N LEU A 41 -13.87 -6.23 19.09
CA LEU A 41 -13.18 -5.02 18.64
C LEU A 41 -13.14 -3.93 19.70
N MET A 42 -14.02 -3.99 20.72
CA MET A 42 -14.04 -3.03 21.82
C MET A 42 -12.74 -3.05 22.66
N ASP A 43 -11.97 -4.15 22.59
CA ASP A 43 -10.63 -4.23 23.19
C ASP A 43 -9.56 -3.45 22.39
N ILE A 44 -9.89 -3.04 21.17
CA ILE A 44 -9.05 -2.16 20.35
C ILE A 44 -9.38 -0.72 20.73
N LYS A 45 -8.35 0.11 20.93
CA LYS A 45 -8.54 1.51 21.28
C LYS A 45 -9.44 2.21 20.26
N CYS A 46 -10.59 2.73 20.74
CA CYS A 46 -11.41 3.64 19.97
C CYS A 46 -10.75 5.02 19.90
N GLN A 47 -10.69 5.61 18.73
CA GLN A 47 -10.09 6.93 18.51
C GLN A 47 -10.72 7.67 17.33
N ASP A 48 -10.48 8.98 17.28
CA ASP A 48 -10.93 9.81 16.18
C ASP A 48 -9.91 9.73 15.02
N PHE A 49 -10.42 9.52 13.83
CA PHE A 49 -9.64 9.52 12.60
C PHE A 49 -10.11 10.64 11.68
N THR A 50 -9.17 11.35 11.06
CA THR A 50 -9.43 12.22 9.91
C THR A 50 -8.92 11.46 8.69
N LEU A 51 -9.85 10.98 7.88
CA LEU A 51 -9.60 10.12 6.73
C LEU A 51 -9.96 10.86 5.45
N MET A 52 -9.46 10.37 4.34
CA MET A 52 -9.78 10.84 3.00
C MET A 52 -10.33 9.67 2.19
N ASP A 53 -11.47 9.88 1.57
CA ASP A 53 -11.96 8.99 0.53
C ASP A 53 -11.03 9.10 -0.68
N GLU A 54 -10.44 7.99 -1.09
CA GLU A 54 -9.40 7.97 -2.14
C GLU A 54 -9.97 8.24 -3.54
N ASP A 55 -11.28 7.98 -3.76
CA ASP A 55 -11.95 8.16 -5.04
C ASP A 55 -12.49 9.58 -5.21
N THR A 56 -13.09 10.13 -4.14
CA THR A 56 -13.71 11.47 -4.17
C THR A 56 -12.79 12.57 -3.62
N GLU A 57 -11.64 12.20 -3.01
CA GLU A 57 -10.72 13.08 -2.28
C GLU A 57 -11.40 13.86 -1.14
N THR A 58 -12.58 13.41 -0.70
CA THR A 58 -13.32 14.05 0.38
C THR A 58 -12.72 13.67 1.73
N VAL A 59 -12.39 14.70 2.53
CA VAL A 59 -11.92 14.51 3.90
C VAL A 59 -13.12 14.41 4.84
N PHE A 60 -13.15 13.37 5.66
CA PHE A 60 -14.19 13.12 6.64
C PHE A 60 -13.60 12.65 7.97
N ARG A 61 -14.43 12.69 9.01
CA ARG A 61 -14.05 12.21 10.35
C ARG A 61 -14.87 11.00 10.74
N VAL A 62 -14.21 10.02 11.31
CA VAL A 62 -14.86 8.84 11.89
C VAL A 62 -14.22 8.51 13.23
N ARG A 63 -15.05 8.25 14.23
CA ARG A 63 -14.63 7.69 15.51
C ARG A 63 -14.88 6.20 15.50
N GLY A 64 -13.84 5.41 15.79
CA GLY A 64 -13.96 3.95 15.67
C GLY A 64 -12.69 3.18 16.04
N HIS A 65 -12.67 1.92 15.65
CA HIS A 65 -11.63 0.93 15.95
C HIS A 65 -10.91 0.54 14.67
N ARG A 66 -9.61 0.87 14.56
CA ARG A 66 -8.81 0.45 13.41
C ARG A 66 -8.26 -0.95 13.64
N LEU A 67 -8.50 -1.84 12.70
CA LEU A 67 -7.86 -3.15 12.66
C LEU A 67 -6.41 -3.03 12.24
N ARG A 68 -5.52 -3.71 12.97
CA ARG A 68 -4.08 -3.73 12.70
C ARG A 68 -3.57 -5.16 12.72
N THR A 69 -2.50 -5.42 11.98
CA THR A 69 -1.79 -6.69 12.09
C THR A 69 -1.31 -6.91 13.52
N LYS A 70 -1.71 -8.02 14.14
CA LYS A 70 -1.28 -8.43 15.49
C LYS A 70 -0.70 -9.83 15.46
N ARG A 71 0.29 -10.08 16.32
CA ARG A 71 0.77 -11.44 16.56
C ARG A 71 0.03 -12.04 17.75
N ILE A 72 -0.79 -13.05 17.49
CA ILE A 72 -1.62 -13.73 18.51
C ILE A 72 -1.12 -15.18 18.61
N ARG A 73 -0.63 -15.60 19.77
CA ARG A 73 -0.11 -16.96 20.02
C ARG A 73 0.94 -17.42 19.00
N GLY A 74 1.78 -16.49 18.54
CA GLY A 74 2.85 -16.79 17.58
C GLY A 74 2.45 -16.66 16.11
N VAL A 75 1.16 -16.55 15.78
CA VAL A 75 0.62 -16.40 14.43
C VAL A 75 0.22 -14.94 14.19
N TYR A 76 0.48 -14.43 12.99
CA TYR A 76 0.05 -13.09 12.59
C TYR A 76 -1.41 -13.12 12.15
N SER A 77 -2.25 -12.30 12.81
CA SER A 77 -3.61 -12.03 12.38
C SER A 77 -3.60 -10.89 11.36
N GLN A 78 -4.18 -11.12 10.19
CA GLN A 78 -4.23 -10.14 9.09
C GLN A 78 -5.63 -9.58 8.85
N GLY A 79 -6.59 -9.86 9.73
CA GLY A 79 -7.95 -9.39 9.62
C GLY A 79 -8.83 -10.00 10.70
N PHE A 80 -10.13 -9.82 10.52
CA PHE A 80 -11.15 -10.31 11.44
C PHE A 80 -12.25 -11.01 10.65
N LEU A 81 -12.46 -12.29 10.91
CA LEU A 81 -13.42 -13.14 10.20
C LEU A 81 -14.60 -13.45 11.12
N LEU A 82 -15.82 -13.18 10.67
CA LEU A 82 -17.05 -13.37 11.42
C LEU A 82 -18.06 -14.17 10.60
N PRO A 83 -18.77 -15.15 11.18
CA PRO A 83 -19.90 -15.79 10.50
C PRO A 83 -20.92 -14.73 10.07
N ILE A 84 -21.46 -14.84 8.86
CA ILE A 84 -22.39 -13.84 8.32
C ILE A 84 -23.64 -13.67 9.20
N GLY A 85 -24.14 -14.76 9.73
CA GLY A 85 -25.32 -14.76 10.62
C GLY A 85 -25.09 -14.11 11.98
N ASP A 86 -23.83 -13.91 12.40
CA ASP A 86 -23.49 -13.17 13.61
C ASP A 86 -23.47 -11.64 13.34
N VAL A 87 -23.20 -11.26 12.07
CA VAL A 87 -23.07 -9.85 11.65
C VAL A 87 -24.41 -9.29 11.16
N PHE A 88 -25.15 -10.05 10.36
CA PHE A 88 -26.39 -9.62 9.72
C PHE A 88 -27.57 -10.42 10.21
N THR A 89 -28.74 -9.78 10.29
CA THR A 89 -30.02 -10.45 10.54
C THR A 89 -30.45 -11.27 9.31
N PRO A 90 -31.32 -12.29 9.48
CA PRO A 90 -31.84 -13.04 8.33
C PRO A 90 -32.44 -12.16 7.23
N GLY A 91 -33.18 -11.11 7.60
CA GLY A 91 -33.77 -10.18 6.62
C GLY A 91 -32.76 -9.33 5.87
N GLU A 92 -31.62 -8.96 6.51
CA GLU A 92 -30.52 -8.29 5.84
C GLU A 92 -29.81 -9.27 4.88
N ILE A 93 -29.63 -10.54 5.29
CA ILE A 93 -29.02 -11.58 4.46
C ILE A 93 -29.85 -11.86 3.20
N ASP A 94 -31.18 -11.98 3.36
CA ASP A 94 -32.09 -12.20 2.22
C ASP A 94 -32.07 -11.06 1.20
N GLY A 95 -31.76 -9.84 1.63
CA GLY A 95 -31.58 -8.66 0.76
C GLY A 95 -30.23 -8.59 0.06
N LEU A 96 -29.24 -9.39 0.49
CA LEU A 96 -27.90 -9.43 -0.10
C LEU A 96 -27.91 -10.40 -1.30
N ASN A 97 -27.44 -9.92 -2.45
CA ASN A 97 -27.10 -10.81 -3.55
C ASN A 97 -25.75 -11.47 -3.23
N LEU A 98 -25.78 -12.49 -2.38
CA LEU A 98 -24.60 -13.17 -1.83
C LEU A 98 -23.89 -13.98 -2.91
N ALA A 99 -22.98 -13.33 -3.64
CA ALA A 99 -21.91 -13.99 -4.35
C ALA A 99 -20.62 -13.82 -3.54
N ASP A 100 -19.67 -14.74 -3.69
CA ASP A 100 -18.35 -14.61 -3.08
C ASP A 100 -17.73 -13.25 -3.44
N GLY A 101 -17.28 -12.52 -2.43
CA GLY A 101 -16.61 -11.24 -2.58
C GLY A 101 -17.52 -10.02 -2.74
N VAL A 102 -18.80 -10.11 -2.35
CA VAL A 102 -19.67 -8.91 -2.26
C VAL A 102 -19.15 -7.97 -1.19
N ASP A 103 -18.94 -6.71 -1.56
CA ASP A 103 -18.57 -5.65 -0.63
C ASP A 103 -19.77 -5.25 0.24
N VAL A 104 -19.61 -5.37 1.55
CA VAL A 104 -20.62 -5.01 2.57
C VAL A 104 -20.18 -3.81 3.43
N SER A 105 -19.12 -3.11 3.02
CA SER A 105 -18.55 -2.00 3.77
C SER A 105 -19.56 -0.90 4.04
N ASP A 106 -20.34 -0.50 3.03
CA ASP A 106 -21.35 0.56 3.15
C ASP A 106 -22.45 0.18 4.15
N MET A 107 -22.90 -1.08 4.15
CA MET A 107 -23.93 -1.56 5.07
C MET A 107 -23.47 -1.53 6.53
N LEU A 108 -22.17 -1.72 6.75
CA LEU A 108 -21.55 -1.71 8.08
C LEU A 108 -20.98 -0.35 8.45
N GLY A 109 -20.94 0.59 7.50
CA GLY A 109 -20.26 1.87 7.65
C GLY A 109 -18.74 1.73 7.84
N VAL A 110 -18.18 0.57 7.50
CA VAL A 110 -16.74 0.29 7.60
C VAL A 110 -16.01 1.07 6.51
N VAL A 111 -14.92 1.73 6.88
CA VAL A 111 -14.13 2.52 5.93
C VAL A 111 -12.67 2.08 5.96
N LYS A 112 -11.99 2.27 4.85
CA LYS A 112 -10.54 2.03 4.75
C LYS A 112 -9.77 3.11 5.52
N TYR A 113 -8.75 2.72 6.27
CA TYR A 113 -7.84 3.66 6.91
C TYR A 113 -6.93 4.32 5.86
N ALA A 114 -7.39 5.44 5.34
CA ALA A 114 -6.64 6.33 4.48
C ALA A 114 -6.54 7.71 5.17
N PRO A 115 -5.48 7.94 5.99
CA PRO A 115 -5.37 9.20 6.71
C PRO A 115 -5.26 10.36 5.73
N ALA A 116 -6.05 11.41 5.97
CA ALA A 116 -5.96 12.63 5.16
C ALA A 116 -4.52 13.17 5.21
N PRO A 117 -3.97 13.63 4.07
CA PRO A 117 -2.65 14.21 4.01
C PRO A 117 -2.47 15.30 5.06
N LYS A 118 -1.32 15.34 5.72
CA LYS A 118 -1.02 16.40 6.71
C LYS A 118 -1.06 17.78 6.08
N GLU A 119 -0.75 17.85 4.79
CA GLU A 119 -0.81 19.07 3.97
C GLU A 119 -2.22 19.67 3.92
N GLN A 120 -3.26 18.86 4.03
CA GLN A 120 -4.66 19.32 4.13
C GLN A 120 -5.08 19.64 5.57
N GLN A 121 -4.25 19.25 6.55
CA GLN A 121 -4.54 19.47 7.98
C GLN A 121 -3.83 20.69 8.56
N SER A 122 -2.80 21.22 7.89
CA SER A 122 -2.01 22.35 8.36
C SER A 122 -2.02 23.49 7.33
N ALA A 123 -2.24 24.72 7.81
CA ALA A 123 -2.20 25.92 6.99
C ALA A 123 -0.79 26.22 6.41
N ASP A 124 0.27 25.59 6.96
CA ASP A 124 1.66 25.82 6.58
C ASP A 124 2.13 25.02 5.37
N ASN A 125 1.36 24.02 4.92
CA ASN A 125 1.66 23.23 3.72
C ASN A 125 0.68 23.60 2.62
N ASN A 126 0.93 24.71 1.95
CA ASN A 126 0.10 25.23 0.87
C ASN A 126 0.17 24.29 -0.34
N PRO A 127 -0.83 23.40 -0.58
CA PRO A 127 -0.81 22.55 -1.77
C PRO A 127 -0.98 23.46 -3.00
N ARG A 128 -0.12 23.26 -4.02
CA ARG A 128 -0.21 24.02 -5.27
C ARG A 128 -1.27 23.47 -6.22
N GLY A 129 -1.63 22.19 -6.04
CA GLY A 129 -2.58 21.52 -6.93
C GLY A 129 -2.90 20.11 -6.51
N LYS A 130 -3.74 19.46 -7.32
CA LYS A 130 -4.06 18.04 -7.22
C LYS A 130 -3.01 17.20 -7.95
N TRP A 131 -3.04 15.89 -7.71
CA TRP A 131 -2.31 14.91 -8.49
C TRP A 131 -2.68 15.01 -9.96
N ASP A 132 -1.71 14.78 -10.83
CA ASP A 132 -1.87 14.81 -12.28
C ASP A 132 -1.57 13.41 -12.87
N ASP A 133 -2.63 12.66 -13.17
CA ASP A 133 -2.54 11.30 -13.70
C ASP A 133 -1.96 11.25 -15.14
N SER A 134 -1.89 12.39 -15.85
CA SER A 134 -1.27 12.44 -17.17
C SER A 134 0.25 12.27 -17.12
N LEU A 135 0.87 12.60 -15.99
CA LEU A 135 2.31 12.45 -15.75
C LEU A 135 2.66 11.02 -15.36
N ALA A 136 1.92 10.44 -14.45
CA ALA A 136 2.04 9.07 -13.97
C ALA A 136 0.86 8.75 -13.04
N PRO A 137 0.41 7.48 -12.93
CA PRO A 137 -0.60 7.09 -11.93
C PRO A 137 -0.05 7.21 -10.51
N LYS A 138 -0.94 7.39 -9.52
CA LYS A 138 -0.59 7.38 -8.10
C LYS A 138 0.16 6.09 -7.71
N THR A 139 1.01 6.15 -6.67
CA THR A 139 2.01 5.11 -6.35
C THR A 139 1.51 3.90 -5.55
N ASP A 140 0.21 3.79 -5.28
CA ASP A 140 -0.33 2.68 -4.49
C ASP A 140 -0.32 1.35 -5.26
N ALA A 141 0.24 0.32 -4.65
CA ALA A 141 0.23 -1.05 -5.14
C ALA A 141 -0.74 -1.89 -4.32
N GLU A 142 -1.44 -2.84 -4.98
CA GLU A 142 -2.33 -3.78 -4.29
C GLU A 142 -1.54 -4.77 -3.43
N ARG A 143 -2.12 -5.22 -2.31
CA ARG A 143 -1.50 -6.23 -1.43
C ARG A 143 -1.72 -7.63 -2.00
N LEU A 144 -0.71 -8.49 -1.93
CA LEU A 144 -0.82 -9.90 -2.35
C LEU A 144 -1.98 -10.61 -1.63
N GLN A 145 -2.26 -10.27 -0.37
CA GLN A 145 -3.36 -10.86 0.40
C GLN A 145 -4.72 -10.71 -0.30
N ASN A 146 -4.93 -9.64 -1.05
CA ASN A 146 -6.16 -9.39 -1.81
C ASN A 146 -6.13 -10.03 -3.21
N LEU A 147 -4.99 -10.60 -3.60
CA LEU A 147 -4.74 -11.18 -4.92
C LEU A 147 -4.54 -12.70 -4.89
N THR A 148 -4.75 -13.36 -3.76
CA THR A 148 -4.46 -14.79 -3.58
C THR A 148 -5.18 -15.69 -4.57
N ARG A 149 -6.40 -15.34 -4.99
CA ARG A 149 -7.18 -16.07 -6.01
C ARG A 149 -6.55 -16.04 -7.40
N TYR A 150 -5.60 -15.14 -7.65
CA TYR A 150 -4.88 -14.99 -8.92
C TYR A 150 -3.47 -15.54 -8.86
N TRP A 151 -3.16 -16.38 -7.84
CA TRP A 151 -1.81 -16.84 -7.58
C TRP A 151 -1.18 -17.54 -8.77
N ASP A 152 -1.92 -18.41 -9.47
CA ASP A 152 -1.41 -19.12 -10.65
C ASP A 152 -1.03 -18.15 -11.79
N GLU A 153 -1.83 -17.11 -12.00
CA GLU A 153 -1.51 -16.05 -12.97
C GLU A 153 -0.25 -15.28 -12.55
N ILE A 154 -0.17 -14.93 -11.25
CA ILE A 154 0.99 -14.22 -10.69
C ILE A 154 2.27 -15.05 -10.86
N GLN A 155 2.23 -16.34 -10.58
CA GLN A 155 3.38 -17.23 -10.76
C GLN A 155 3.82 -17.38 -12.23
N ALA A 156 2.89 -17.31 -13.17
CA ALA A 156 3.16 -17.44 -14.60
C ALA A 156 3.80 -16.20 -15.22
N MET A 157 3.73 -15.05 -14.54
CA MET A 157 4.28 -13.77 -15.03
C MET A 157 5.73 -13.58 -14.61
N ARG A 158 6.44 -12.71 -15.34
CA ARG A 158 7.80 -12.29 -14.98
C ARG A 158 7.75 -11.02 -14.15
N TRP A 159 8.45 -11.02 -13.02
CA TRP A 159 8.48 -9.92 -12.09
C TRP A 159 9.90 -9.44 -11.84
N MET A 160 10.03 -8.15 -11.55
CA MET A 160 11.21 -7.57 -10.95
C MET A 160 10.87 -7.25 -9.48
N PRO A 161 11.31 -8.10 -8.53
CA PRO A 161 11.14 -7.85 -7.12
C PRO A 161 12.07 -6.73 -6.68
N THR A 162 11.53 -5.69 -6.04
CA THR A 162 12.29 -4.58 -5.47
C THR A 162 12.01 -4.44 -3.99
N LEU A 163 12.98 -3.94 -3.25
CA LEU A 163 12.80 -3.68 -1.83
C LEU A 163 11.73 -2.62 -1.62
N LYS A 164 10.70 -2.95 -0.82
CA LYS A 164 9.79 -1.93 -0.30
C LYS A 164 10.45 -1.21 0.86
N VAL A 165 10.75 0.06 0.67
CA VAL A 165 11.41 0.91 1.67
C VAL A 165 10.39 1.76 2.42
N ASP A 166 10.63 1.97 3.71
CA ASP A 166 9.81 2.81 4.58
C ASP A 166 10.29 4.25 4.51
N GLY A 167 9.50 5.10 3.93
CA GLY A 167 9.76 6.51 3.75
C GLY A 167 8.49 7.31 3.51
N THR A 168 8.59 8.31 2.67
CA THR A 168 7.45 9.07 2.20
C THR A 168 7.49 9.19 0.68
N SER A 169 6.39 8.88 0.04
CA SER A 169 6.27 8.94 -1.42
C SER A 169 6.53 10.36 -1.94
N MET A 170 7.28 10.43 -3.01
CA MET A 170 7.53 11.66 -3.77
C MET A 170 7.49 11.39 -5.26
N THR A 171 7.01 12.36 -6.02
CA THR A 171 7.11 12.38 -7.48
C THR A 171 7.67 13.72 -7.90
N VAL A 172 8.63 13.71 -8.82
CA VAL A 172 9.17 14.93 -9.42
C VAL A 172 9.09 14.79 -10.93
N ALA A 173 8.55 15.79 -11.59
CA ALA A 173 8.37 15.82 -13.04
C ALA A 173 8.95 17.09 -13.65
N ASN A 174 9.48 16.94 -14.87
CA ASN A 174 9.68 18.08 -15.76
C ASN A 174 8.59 18.03 -16.85
N ASP A 175 7.51 18.74 -16.62
CA ASP A 175 6.36 18.83 -17.50
C ASP A 175 6.56 20.01 -18.48
N ALA A 176 6.97 19.69 -19.70
CA ALA A 176 7.24 20.69 -20.77
C ALA A 176 8.12 21.88 -20.32
N GLY A 177 9.12 21.63 -19.48
CA GLY A 177 10.03 22.64 -18.94
C GLY A 177 9.60 23.22 -17.59
N GLN A 178 8.42 22.87 -17.09
CA GLN A 178 7.97 23.24 -15.76
C GLN A 178 8.28 22.14 -14.76
N MET A 179 9.04 22.46 -13.71
CA MET A 179 9.31 21.51 -12.64
C MET A 179 8.12 21.43 -11.68
N ARG A 180 7.65 20.21 -11.44
CA ARG A 180 6.50 19.91 -10.57
C ARG A 180 6.89 18.85 -9.53
N VAL A 181 6.43 19.02 -8.32
CA VAL A 181 6.72 18.09 -7.22
C VAL A 181 5.42 17.68 -6.55
N PHE A 182 5.30 16.41 -6.25
CA PHE A 182 4.10 15.86 -5.63
C PHE A 182 4.45 15.06 -4.37
N SER A 183 3.60 15.18 -3.37
CA SER A 183 3.44 14.20 -2.30
C SER A 183 2.68 12.98 -2.85
N ARG A 184 2.17 12.10 -1.98
CA ARG A 184 1.37 10.95 -2.42
C ARG A 184 0.13 11.35 -3.23
N ASN A 185 -0.50 12.49 -2.90
CA ASN A 185 -1.80 12.87 -3.46
C ASN A 185 -1.87 14.30 -4.00
N LEU A 186 -0.93 15.16 -3.64
CA LEU A 186 -1.01 16.59 -3.91
C LEU A 186 0.27 17.13 -4.52
N GLU A 187 0.15 18.10 -5.41
CA GLU A 187 1.26 18.93 -5.83
C GLU A 187 1.67 19.87 -4.70
N VAL A 188 2.98 19.97 -4.46
CA VAL A 188 3.57 20.73 -3.35
C VAL A 188 4.57 21.77 -3.87
N GLY A 189 4.88 22.78 -3.03
CA GLY A 189 5.79 23.84 -3.38
C GLY A 189 7.27 23.41 -3.43
N GLU A 190 8.10 24.27 -4.01
CA GLU A 190 9.56 24.04 -4.09
C GLU A 190 10.29 24.16 -2.76
N ASP A 191 9.66 24.71 -1.74
CA ASP A 191 10.09 24.78 -0.36
C ASP A 191 9.77 23.50 0.44
N ASN A 192 8.95 22.62 -0.14
CA ASN A 192 8.62 21.33 0.47
C ASN A 192 9.85 20.43 0.58
N GLU A 193 9.91 19.62 1.64
CA GLU A 193 11.03 18.70 1.90
C GLU A 193 11.37 17.76 0.73
N ARG A 194 10.39 17.41 -0.11
CA ARG A 194 10.58 16.56 -1.31
C ARG A 194 11.35 17.30 -2.39
N ALA A 195 11.00 18.56 -2.66
CA ALA A 195 11.72 19.40 -3.60
C ALA A 195 13.15 19.67 -3.12
N VAL A 196 13.31 19.98 -1.84
CA VAL A 196 14.64 20.17 -1.22
C VAL A 196 15.48 18.92 -1.37
N ALA A 197 14.93 17.72 -1.07
CA ALA A 197 15.64 16.47 -1.23
C ALA A 197 15.98 16.16 -2.69
N ALA A 198 15.08 16.42 -3.64
CA ALA A 198 15.37 16.28 -5.07
C ALA A 198 16.56 17.16 -5.51
N LYS A 199 16.62 18.41 -5.02
CA LYS A 199 17.74 19.33 -5.28
C LYS A 199 19.03 18.80 -4.67
N GLN A 200 19.01 18.35 -3.41
CA GLN A 200 20.19 17.83 -2.69
C GLN A 200 20.74 16.52 -3.30
N ASN A 201 19.89 15.68 -3.86
CA ASN A 201 20.28 14.41 -4.50
C ASN A 201 20.60 14.54 -5.99
N GLY A 202 20.60 15.77 -6.56
CA GLY A 202 20.88 16.03 -7.96
C GLY A 202 19.75 15.69 -8.94
N LEU A 203 18.63 15.11 -8.45
CA LEU A 203 17.49 14.72 -9.27
C LEU A 203 16.84 15.93 -9.94
N TRP A 204 16.75 17.04 -9.23
CA TRP A 204 16.19 18.28 -9.77
C TRP A 204 16.94 18.77 -11.00
N ALA A 205 18.26 18.95 -10.89
CA ALA A 205 19.11 19.42 -11.98
C ALA A 205 19.14 18.45 -13.17
N TRP A 206 19.08 17.13 -12.86
CA TRP A 206 18.98 16.13 -13.91
C TRP A 206 17.66 16.25 -14.69
N LEU A 207 16.54 16.43 -14.00
CA LEU A 207 15.22 16.60 -14.62
C LEU A 207 15.13 17.91 -15.41
N GLU A 208 15.70 19.01 -14.93
CA GLU A 208 15.77 20.28 -15.69
C GLU A 208 16.45 20.09 -17.06
N ALA A 209 17.49 19.26 -17.10
CA ALA A 209 18.21 18.94 -18.34
C ALA A 209 17.49 17.87 -19.20
N ASN A 210 16.47 17.19 -18.67
CA ASN A 210 15.79 16.08 -19.33
C ASN A 210 14.25 16.27 -19.26
N PRO A 211 13.67 17.14 -20.09
CA PRO A 211 12.23 17.39 -20.08
C PRO A 211 11.42 16.16 -20.51
N GLY A 212 10.19 16.07 -20.00
CA GLY A 212 9.27 14.95 -20.25
C GLY A 212 9.42 13.77 -19.30
N TYR A 213 10.47 13.74 -18.46
CA TYR A 213 10.61 12.71 -17.44
C TYR A 213 9.78 13.02 -16.20
N THR A 214 9.11 11.95 -15.70
CA THR A 214 8.49 11.92 -14.38
C THR A 214 9.14 10.78 -13.59
N VAL A 215 9.61 11.08 -12.39
CA VAL A 215 10.32 10.15 -11.52
C VAL A 215 9.55 10.00 -10.22
N GLN A 216 9.16 8.75 -9.91
CA GLN A 216 8.51 8.38 -8.66
C GLN A 216 9.51 7.64 -7.78
N GLY A 217 9.58 8.04 -6.51
CA GLY A 217 10.53 7.50 -5.55
C GLY A 217 10.03 7.58 -4.12
N GLU A 218 10.82 7.03 -3.24
CA GLU A 218 10.64 7.11 -1.80
C GLU A 218 11.71 8.03 -1.21
N LEU A 219 11.29 9.07 -0.51
CA LEU A 219 12.18 9.90 0.30
C LEU A 219 12.38 9.22 1.65
N VAL A 220 13.63 8.93 1.99
CA VAL A 220 14.03 8.22 3.20
C VAL A 220 15.11 8.96 3.97
N GLY A 221 15.29 8.61 5.24
CA GLY A 221 16.39 9.12 6.07
C GLY A 221 15.94 10.06 7.17
N GLU A 222 16.81 11.01 7.54
CA GLU A 222 16.64 11.87 8.70
C GLU A 222 15.36 12.73 8.62
N GLY A 223 14.55 12.65 9.68
CA GLY A 223 13.27 13.35 9.78
C GLY A 223 12.11 12.68 9.03
N ILE A 224 12.36 11.61 8.29
CA ILE A 224 11.33 10.87 7.54
C ILE A 224 10.92 9.62 8.31
N GLN A 225 9.61 9.43 8.58
CA GLN A 225 9.02 8.23 9.21
C GLN A 225 9.83 7.68 10.41
N LYS A 226 10.37 8.58 11.26
CA LYS A 226 11.25 8.24 12.39
C LYS A 226 12.57 7.57 11.96
N ASN A 227 12.94 7.66 10.68
CA ASN A 227 14.15 7.07 10.11
C ASN A 227 14.38 5.62 10.54
N ARG A 228 13.38 4.77 10.37
CA ARG A 228 13.41 3.36 10.79
C ARG A 228 14.51 2.55 10.10
N LEU A 229 14.97 3.01 8.93
CA LEU A 229 16.05 2.41 8.18
C LEU A 229 17.45 2.79 8.72
N GLY A 230 17.55 3.83 9.57
CA GLY A 230 18.82 4.30 10.09
C GLY A 230 19.76 4.89 9.02
N ILE A 231 19.19 5.60 8.04
CA ILE A 231 19.94 6.22 6.95
C ILE A 231 20.43 7.60 7.39
N ASN A 232 21.73 7.87 7.18
CA ASN A 232 22.30 9.19 7.42
C ASN A 232 21.90 10.15 6.29
N GLY A 233 21.49 11.36 6.65
CA GLY A 233 20.97 12.36 5.73
C GLY A 233 19.64 11.95 5.09
N ARG A 234 19.29 12.60 3.97
CA ARG A 234 18.08 12.31 3.18
C ARG A 234 18.45 11.76 1.82
N ARG A 235 17.80 10.69 1.40
CA ARG A 235 18.02 10.04 0.10
C ARG A 235 16.71 9.84 -0.64
N VAL A 236 16.77 10.02 -1.95
CA VAL A 236 15.69 9.66 -2.87
C VAL A 236 16.00 8.29 -3.46
N LEU A 237 15.10 7.34 -3.32
CA LEU A 237 15.21 5.99 -3.87
C LEU A 237 14.14 5.82 -4.94
N VAL A 238 14.55 5.76 -6.20
CA VAL A 238 13.65 5.72 -7.36
C VAL A 238 13.07 4.31 -7.54
N PHE A 239 11.75 4.21 -7.70
CA PHE A 239 11.09 2.93 -7.97
C PHE A 239 10.28 2.91 -9.29
N SER A 240 10.01 4.06 -9.91
CA SER A 240 9.30 4.13 -11.20
C SER A 240 9.74 5.36 -11.99
N VAL A 241 9.91 5.19 -13.30
CA VAL A 241 10.29 6.25 -14.22
C VAL A 241 9.35 6.24 -15.42
N TRP A 242 8.92 7.43 -15.81
CA TRP A 242 8.00 7.67 -16.91
C TRP A 242 8.60 8.69 -17.87
N LEU A 243 8.37 8.52 -19.13
CA LEU A 243 8.76 9.48 -20.17
C LEU A 243 7.54 9.82 -21.03
N ASN A 244 7.10 11.08 -20.99
CA ASN A 244 5.91 11.56 -21.68
C ASN A 244 4.66 10.70 -21.38
N GLY A 245 4.45 10.36 -20.09
CA GLY A 245 3.33 9.56 -19.63
C GLY A 245 3.45 8.04 -19.90
N VAL A 246 4.55 7.58 -20.49
CA VAL A 246 4.81 6.15 -20.74
C VAL A 246 5.79 5.62 -19.71
N LYS A 247 5.42 4.52 -19.05
CA LYS A 247 6.26 3.85 -18.05
C LYS A 247 7.46 3.19 -18.72
N LEU A 248 8.67 3.45 -18.21
CA LEU A 248 9.89 2.80 -18.65
C LEU A 248 10.15 1.52 -17.82
N GLN A 249 10.51 0.44 -18.53
CA GLN A 249 11.09 -0.74 -17.87
C GLN A 249 12.44 -0.38 -17.24
N ARG A 250 12.84 -1.08 -16.18
CA ARG A 250 14.09 -0.77 -15.46
C ARG A 250 15.32 -0.77 -16.35
N SER A 251 15.38 -1.65 -17.34
CA SER A 251 16.46 -1.73 -18.35
C SER A 251 16.55 -0.51 -19.27
N GLN A 252 15.50 0.29 -19.35
CA GLN A 252 15.43 1.51 -20.17
C GLN A 252 15.76 2.78 -19.36
N TRP A 253 16.01 2.66 -18.05
CA TRP A 253 16.29 3.81 -17.22
C TRP A 253 17.65 4.42 -17.56
N PRO A 254 17.75 5.76 -17.62
CA PRO A 254 19.04 6.44 -17.66
C PRO A 254 19.92 6.03 -16.50
N ALA A 255 21.23 5.91 -16.72
CA ALA A 255 22.19 5.44 -15.71
C ALA A 255 22.14 6.25 -14.40
N PHE A 256 21.86 7.54 -14.48
CA PHE A 256 21.70 8.41 -13.31
C PHE A 256 20.54 7.92 -12.43
N LEU A 257 19.37 7.65 -13.01
CA LEU A 257 18.19 7.19 -12.28
C LEU A 257 18.34 5.74 -11.81
N GLU A 258 19.05 4.91 -12.59
CA GLU A 258 19.37 3.53 -12.19
C GLU A 258 20.21 3.50 -10.91
N ASN A 259 21.21 4.40 -10.79
CA ASN A 259 22.04 4.53 -9.58
C ASN A 259 21.26 5.02 -8.35
N MET A 260 20.14 5.70 -8.56
CA MET A 260 19.22 6.13 -7.50
C MET A 260 18.14 5.09 -7.18
N GLY A 261 18.09 3.99 -7.92
CA GLY A 261 17.02 3.02 -7.84
C GLY A 261 16.95 2.31 -6.50
N VAL A 262 15.73 1.93 -6.10
CA VAL A 262 15.55 0.97 -5.01
C VAL A 262 16.27 -0.34 -5.35
N PRO A 263 16.82 -1.08 -4.36
CA PRO A 263 17.46 -2.36 -4.61
C PRO A 263 16.52 -3.35 -5.30
N VAL A 264 17.03 -3.96 -6.36
CA VAL A 264 16.41 -5.12 -7.00
C VAL A 264 16.86 -6.36 -6.23
N LEU A 265 15.93 -7.25 -5.94
CA LEU A 265 16.17 -8.51 -5.25
C LEU A 265 16.41 -9.63 -6.28
N GLY A 266 17.03 -10.73 -5.83
CA GLY A 266 17.36 -11.84 -6.70
C GLY A 266 16.18 -12.72 -7.10
N ASP A 267 16.46 -13.70 -7.96
CA ASP A 267 15.46 -14.64 -8.50
C ASP A 267 14.83 -15.54 -7.43
N GLU A 268 15.47 -15.68 -6.29
CA GLU A 268 14.92 -16.41 -5.14
C GLU A 268 13.61 -15.79 -4.63
N TRP A 269 13.35 -14.53 -4.97
CA TRP A 269 12.13 -13.81 -4.61
C TRP A 269 11.04 -13.84 -5.69
N GLN A 270 11.23 -14.54 -6.81
CA GLN A 270 10.18 -14.71 -7.81
C GLN A 270 8.97 -15.46 -7.23
N PRO A 271 7.72 -15.04 -7.49
CA PRO A 271 6.53 -15.74 -7.00
C PRO A 271 6.50 -17.23 -7.39
N SER A 272 7.04 -17.57 -8.55
CA SER A 272 7.15 -18.95 -9.03
C SER A 272 8.07 -19.86 -8.19
N ARG A 273 8.80 -19.33 -7.22
CA ARG A 273 9.64 -20.08 -6.26
C ARG A 273 8.89 -20.51 -5.01
N PHE A 274 7.65 -20.07 -4.84
CA PHE A 274 6.85 -20.32 -3.64
C PHE A 274 5.65 -21.18 -3.98
N GLU A 275 5.32 -22.12 -3.10
CA GLU A 275 4.19 -23.05 -3.28
C GLU A 275 2.84 -22.34 -3.18
N SER A 276 2.76 -21.27 -2.38
CA SER A 276 1.54 -20.53 -2.13
C SER A 276 1.83 -19.05 -1.83
N PRO A 277 0.82 -18.18 -1.92
CA PRO A 277 0.95 -16.77 -1.51
C PRO A 277 1.34 -16.65 -0.03
N GLU A 278 0.86 -17.55 0.85
CA GLU A 278 1.18 -17.57 2.27
C GLU A 278 2.67 -17.87 2.49
N ALA A 279 3.23 -18.79 1.72
CA ALA A 279 4.66 -19.12 1.77
C ALA A 279 5.52 -17.92 1.39
N LEU A 280 5.14 -17.16 0.36
CA LEU A 280 5.82 -15.92 0.00
C LEU A 280 5.69 -14.85 1.11
N ILE A 281 4.49 -14.64 1.64
CA ILE A 281 4.23 -13.69 2.73
C ILE A 281 5.09 -14.03 3.96
N GLU A 282 5.18 -15.31 4.32
CA GLU A 282 6.00 -15.74 5.46
C GLU A 282 7.50 -15.53 5.18
N ALA A 283 7.97 -15.85 3.97
CA ALA A 283 9.35 -15.62 3.59
C ALA A 283 9.74 -14.13 3.70
N VAL A 284 8.86 -13.21 3.30
CA VAL A 284 9.09 -11.76 3.40
C VAL A 284 9.29 -11.30 4.85
N ASN A 285 8.75 -12.00 5.85
CA ASN A 285 9.00 -11.72 7.26
C ASN A 285 10.48 -11.91 7.66
N THR A 286 11.25 -12.66 6.88
CA THR A 286 12.68 -12.92 7.13
C THR A 286 13.61 -11.95 6.40
N LEU A 287 13.08 -11.12 5.50
CA LEU A 287 13.84 -10.19 4.66
C LEU A 287 14.65 -9.20 5.51
N LYS A 288 15.98 -9.16 5.32
CA LYS A 288 16.90 -8.32 6.09
C LYS A 288 18.00 -7.73 5.21
N GLY A 289 18.56 -6.61 5.67
CA GLY A 289 19.93 -6.20 5.33
C GLY A 289 20.17 -5.60 3.95
N HIS A 290 19.15 -5.12 3.24
CA HIS A 290 19.34 -4.53 1.91
C HIS A 290 19.60 -3.02 1.92
N ILE A 291 19.04 -2.28 2.87
CA ILE A 291 19.30 -0.84 3.08
C ILE A 291 19.31 -0.52 4.57
N GLY A 292 20.31 0.22 5.02
CA GLY A 292 20.41 0.63 6.42
C GLY A 292 20.52 -0.53 7.39
N SER A 293 20.21 -0.28 8.66
CA SER A 293 20.28 -1.27 9.75
C SER A 293 18.94 -1.78 10.22
N GLY A 294 17.85 -1.25 9.64
CA GLY A 294 16.49 -1.49 10.07
C GLY A 294 15.86 -2.77 9.53
N LEU A 295 14.64 -3.02 9.99
CA LEU A 295 13.79 -4.08 9.44
C LEU A 295 13.20 -3.61 8.11
N ASN A 296 13.30 -4.44 7.07
CA ASN A 296 12.72 -4.10 5.77
C ASN A 296 11.18 -4.20 5.82
N GLU A 297 10.50 -3.28 5.12
CA GLU A 297 9.05 -3.22 5.12
C GLU A 297 8.43 -4.35 4.29
N GLY A 298 9.07 -4.74 3.16
CA GLY A 298 8.56 -5.78 2.29
C GLY A 298 9.18 -5.75 0.89
N ILE A 299 8.41 -6.24 -0.07
CA ILE A 299 8.78 -6.32 -1.49
C ILE A 299 7.67 -5.68 -2.34
N VAL A 300 8.06 -4.95 -3.37
CA VAL A 300 7.18 -4.53 -4.47
C VAL A 300 7.61 -5.29 -5.73
N TYR A 301 6.65 -5.93 -6.38
CA TYR A 301 6.83 -6.67 -7.61
C TYR A 301 6.38 -5.80 -8.78
N HIS A 302 7.28 -5.49 -9.70
CA HIS A 302 6.99 -4.77 -10.93
C HIS A 302 6.94 -5.78 -12.09
N MET A 303 5.87 -5.74 -12.87
CA MET A 303 5.73 -6.62 -14.03
C MET A 303 6.82 -6.29 -15.06
N VAL A 304 7.48 -7.31 -15.57
CA VAL A 304 8.47 -7.20 -16.65
C VAL A 304 7.80 -7.54 -17.96
N ARG A 305 7.83 -6.61 -18.91
CA ARG A 305 7.35 -6.80 -20.27
C ARG A 305 8.49 -6.77 -21.26
N ASP A 306 8.36 -7.52 -22.35
CA ASP A 306 9.25 -7.38 -23.48
C ASP A 306 8.93 -6.08 -24.26
N GLU A 307 9.90 -5.55 -24.97
CA GLU A 307 9.71 -4.36 -25.79
C GLU A 307 8.64 -4.63 -26.86
N GLY A 308 7.64 -3.75 -26.94
CA GLY A 308 6.53 -3.89 -27.88
C GLY A 308 5.42 -4.87 -27.42
N ASP A 309 5.51 -5.45 -26.21
CA ASP A 309 4.43 -6.26 -25.65
C ASP A 309 3.24 -5.36 -25.25
N ASN A 310 2.18 -5.41 -26.06
CA ASN A 310 0.93 -4.69 -25.83
C ASN A 310 -0.20 -5.61 -25.31
N THR A 311 0.15 -6.79 -24.75
CA THR A 311 -0.84 -7.69 -24.16
C THR A 311 -1.63 -6.95 -23.09
N PRO A 312 -2.97 -7.00 -23.12
CA PRO A 312 -3.79 -6.37 -22.08
C PRO A 312 -3.41 -6.86 -20.69
N LEU A 313 -3.41 -5.95 -19.73
CA LEU A 313 -3.19 -6.30 -18.33
C LEU A 313 -4.30 -7.21 -17.83
N PRO A 314 -4.00 -8.17 -16.95
CA PRO A 314 -5.02 -8.92 -16.21
C PRO A 314 -6.00 -7.96 -15.52
N ARG A 315 -7.27 -8.36 -15.45
CA ARG A 315 -8.34 -7.50 -14.86
C ARG A 315 -8.08 -7.11 -13.41
N TRP A 316 -7.32 -7.92 -12.68
CA TRP A 316 -6.97 -7.66 -11.28
C TRP A 316 -5.80 -6.68 -11.13
N MET A 317 -5.04 -6.44 -12.20
CA MET A 317 -3.85 -5.58 -12.16
C MET A 317 -4.22 -4.14 -12.53
N SER A 318 -3.81 -3.21 -11.69
CA SER A 318 -3.95 -1.78 -12.00
C SER A 318 -3.00 -1.34 -13.12
N SER A 319 -3.22 -0.15 -13.67
CA SER A 319 -2.32 0.50 -14.66
C SER A 319 -0.87 0.67 -14.19
N ARG A 320 -0.59 0.41 -12.92
CA ARG A 320 0.76 0.49 -12.32
C ARG A 320 1.62 -0.73 -12.59
N GLU A 321 1.01 -1.82 -13.03
CA GLU A 321 1.71 -3.08 -13.32
C GLU A 321 2.55 -3.59 -12.15
N ASN A 322 2.00 -3.53 -10.94
CA ASN A 322 2.68 -3.95 -9.73
C ASN A 322 1.73 -4.47 -8.64
N PHE A 323 2.30 -5.21 -7.70
CA PHE A 323 1.68 -5.53 -6.42
C PHE A 323 2.74 -5.51 -5.32
N LYS A 324 2.31 -5.55 -4.05
CA LYS A 324 3.22 -5.54 -2.90
C LYS A 324 2.98 -6.69 -1.95
N VAL A 325 4.06 -7.11 -1.29
CA VAL A 325 4.03 -8.01 -0.13
C VAL A 325 4.67 -7.27 1.04
N VAL A 326 3.87 -6.99 2.06
CA VAL A 326 4.35 -6.28 3.26
C VAL A 326 4.62 -7.29 4.37
N SER A 327 5.77 -7.18 5.02
CA SER A 327 6.15 -8.03 6.13
C SER A 327 5.20 -7.86 7.31
N ASN A 328 4.55 -8.94 7.73
CA ASN A 328 3.70 -8.95 8.93
C ASN A 328 4.50 -8.62 10.19
N ARG A 329 5.77 -8.99 10.23
CA ARG A 329 6.68 -8.64 11.31
C ARG A 329 6.92 -7.13 11.38
N TYR A 330 7.05 -6.48 10.21
CA TYR A 330 7.18 -5.04 10.12
C TYR A 330 5.91 -4.34 10.60
N LEU A 331 4.75 -4.74 10.08
CA LEU A 331 3.45 -4.19 10.46
C LEU A 331 3.19 -4.31 11.96
N ALA A 332 3.42 -5.51 12.54
CA ALA A 332 3.21 -5.75 13.97
C ALA A 332 4.13 -4.92 14.89
N LYS A 333 5.29 -4.47 14.36
CA LYS A 333 6.25 -3.68 15.13
C LYS A 333 6.00 -2.18 15.02
N PHE A 334 5.54 -1.69 13.87
CA PHE A 334 5.58 -0.26 13.54
C PHE A 334 4.22 0.37 13.24
N GLU A 335 3.21 -0.43 12.95
CA GLU A 335 1.82 0.00 12.76
C GLU A 335 0.93 -0.37 13.97
#